data_772b1364883ebbadd994fc20dc11605f
#
_entry.id   772b1364883ebbadd994fc20dc11605f
#
_cell.length_a   1.000
_cell.length_b   1.000
_cell.length_c   1.000
_cell.angle_alpha   90.00
_cell.angle_beta   90.00
_cell.angle_gamma   90.00
#
_symmetry.space_group_name_H-M   'P 1'
#
loop_
_entity.id
_entity.type
_entity.pdbx_description
1 polymer ?
#
loop_
_entity_poly.entity_id
_entity_poly.type
_entity_poly.pdbx_seq_one_letter_code
_entity_poly.pdbx_strand_id
1 'polypeptide(L)'
;MEEYIAPNRKRIPYGMMNFAVIRRDDCYYVDKTRFIPIIEDADKFFFFIRPRRFGKSLTVSMLQHYYDIAAKDKFDALFGDLYIGKYPTRDRNSYLVLYLNFSGIVGELHNYRKGLDAHCQTMFDYFCDIYADYLPQGIKEKLDAKEGAVEQFEYLFTECNKTGQRIYLFIDEYDHFTNAILADPESLHRYTNETHGEGYLRAFFNKVKAGTYSSIERCFITGVSPVTMDDLTSGFNIGTNYSLSPKFNEMIGFTEEEVRQMLTYYSTTSHFNHTVDELLDIMQPWYDNYCFAQGRYGETTMYNSNMVLYFIKNYLDNDGKAPQNMIESNIRVDYEKLRMLIRKDKEFAHDASIIQTLVSQGYITGDLKESFPAVNITTPDNFVSLLYYFGMLTISGTYEGKTKLTIPNQVVREQLYAYLLSTYDEADLNFSSYEKNELSSSLAYRGDWQTYFGYIADCLKRYASQRDKQKGEFFVHGFTLAMTAQNRFYRPISEQDTQAGYVDIFLCPLLEIYSDMKHSYIVELKYAKYKDSESRVEELRQEAITQANRYADTETVRNAIGNTILHKIVVVYKGMDMPVCEEVLDFL
;
A
#
# COMPACT_ATOMS: atom_id res chain seq x y z
N MET A 1 21.73 17.17 34.32
CA MET A 1 21.06 17.04 32.98
C MET A 1 22.13 17.41 31.98
N GLU A 2 22.60 16.48 31.20
CA GLU A 2 23.49 16.80 30.08
C GLU A 2 22.70 17.67 29.10
N GLU A 3 23.35 18.70 28.62
CA GLU A 3 22.76 19.66 27.69
C GLU A 3 22.49 18.91 26.36
N TYR A 4 21.22 18.81 25.94
CA TYR A 4 20.85 18.17 24.66
C TYR A 4 21.38 19.03 23.51
N ILE A 5 22.44 18.58 22.86
CA ILE A 5 22.96 19.18 21.63
C ILE A 5 22.23 18.55 20.46
N ALA A 6 21.45 19.35 19.74
CA ALA A 6 20.76 18.87 18.53
C ALA A 6 21.80 18.37 17.50
N PRO A 7 21.61 17.18 16.91
CA PRO A 7 22.54 16.67 15.91
C PRO A 7 22.59 17.58 14.67
N ASN A 8 23.80 17.84 14.18
CA ASN A 8 24.02 18.64 12.97
C ASN A 8 23.73 17.80 11.71
N ARG A 9 22.46 17.45 11.52
CA ARG A 9 21.97 16.66 10.38
C ARG A 9 20.59 17.13 9.97
N LYS A 10 20.21 16.92 8.69
CA LYS A 10 18.85 17.15 8.21
C LYS A 10 17.84 16.30 8.98
N ARG A 11 16.69 16.87 9.28
CA ARG A 11 15.60 16.17 9.94
C ARG A 11 14.96 15.15 9.01
N ILE A 12 14.44 14.06 9.56
CA ILE A 12 13.66 13.09 8.80
C ILE A 12 12.22 13.61 8.68
N PRO A 13 11.67 13.77 7.45
CA PRO A 13 10.33 14.33 7.23
C PRO A 13 9.22 13.29 7.44
N TYR A 14 9.33 12.45 8.47
CA TYR A 14 8.34 11.42 8.77
C TYR A 14 6.98 12.05 9.12
N GLY A 15 5.92 11.64 8.39
CA GLY A 15 4.57 12.16 8.57
C GLY A 15 4.34 13.58 8.02
N MET A 16 5.32 14.18 7.34
CA MET A 16 5.20 15.54 6.79
C MET A 16 4.70 15.48 5.34
N MET A 17 3.65 16.28 5.04
CA MET A 17 3.03 16.36 3.72
C MET A 17 3.17 17.73 3.05
N ASN A 18 3.68 18.72 3.76
CA ASN A 18 3.86 20.09 3.25
C ASN A 18 5.28 20.31 2.78
N PHE A 19 5.45 20.48 1.47
CA PHE A 19 6.76 20.67 0.83
C PHE A 19 7.50 21.89 1.37
N ALA A 20 6.82 23.05 1.51
CA ALA A 20 7.48 24.27 1.97
C ALA A 20 7.98 24.14 3.42
N VAL A 21 7.26 23.40 4.28
CA VAL A 21 7.70 23.12 5.65
C VAL A 21 8.94 22.23 5.65
N ILE A 22 8.96 21.17 4.82
CA ILE A 22 10.11 20.28 4.68
C ILE A 22 11.37 21.06 4.27
N ARG A 23 11.23 21.99 3.31
CA ARG A 23 12.35 22.83 2.84
C ARG A 23 12.80 23.85 3.88
N ARG A 24 11.84 24.53 4.52
CA ARG A 24 12.13 25.55 5.54
C ARG A 24 12.80 24.96 6.78
N ASP A 25 12.37 23.78 7.22
CA ASP A 25 12.83 23.14 8.46
C ASP A 25 14.08 22.26 8.21
N ASP A 26 14.74 22.42 7.06
CA ASP A 26 15.92 21.67 6.62
C ASP A 26 15.79 20.15 6.80
N CYS A 27 14.66 19.61 6.32
CA CYS A 27 14.47 18.17 6.28
C CYS A 27 15.16 17.54 5.06
N TYR A 28 15.47 16.25 5.15
CA TYR A 28 15.96 15.51 4.00
C TYR A 28 14.84 15.35 2.99
N TYR A 29 15.04 15.82 1.77
CA TYR A 29 14.06 15.73 0.69
C TYR A 29 14.61 14.88 -0.47
N VAL A 30 13.89 13.83 -0.86
CA VAL A 30 14.19 13.06 -2.07
C VAL A 30 13.63 13.82 -3.26
N ASP A 31 14.52 14.28 -4.14
CA ASP A 31 14.16 15.18 -5.24
C ASP A 31 13.37 14.45 -6.34
N LYS A 32 12.07 14.66 -6.38
CA LYS A 32 11.15 14.20 -7.42
C LYS A 32 10.78 15.31 -8.43
N THR A 33 11.39 16.49 -8.33
CA THR A 33 11.04 17.62 -9.19
C THR A 33 11.39 17.41 -10.67
N ARG A 34 12.20 16.39 -10.99
CA ARG A 34 12.46 15.93 -12.37
C ARG A 34 11.18 15.50 -13.11
N PHE A 35 10.11 15.17 -12.38
CA PHE A 35 8.82 14.80 -12.99
C PHE A 35 7.97 15.99 -13.42
N ILE A 36 8.27 17.21 -12.99
CA ILE A 36 7.52 18.41 -13.38
C ILE A 36 7.48 18.59 -14.91
N PRO A 37 8.59 18.62 -15.65
CA PRO A 37 8.53 18.74 -17.11
C PRO A 37 7.83 17.54 -17.78
N ILE A 38 7.87 16.34 -17.19
CA ILE A 38 7.18 15.16 -17.72
C ILE A 38 5.66 15.30 -17.54
N ILE A 39 5.21 15.88 -16.41
CA ILE A 39 3.80 16.21 -16.16
C ILE A 39 3.32 17.31 -17.11
N GLU A 40 4.16 18.28 -17.43
CA GLU A 40 3.84 19.36 -18.39
C GLU A 40 3.71 18.84 -19.82
N ASP A 41 4.51 17.85 -20.21
CA ASP A 41 4.45 17.18 -21.52
C ASP A 41 3.25 16.19 -21.63
N ALA A 42 2.67 15.80 -20.50
CA ALA A 42 1.47 14.97 -20.46
C ALA A 42 0.19 15.79 -20.70
N ASP A 43 -0.96 15.10 -20.74
CA ASP A 43 -2.25 15.76 -20.90
C ASP A 43 -2.53 16.74 -19.76
N LYS A 44 -3.23 17.82 -20.07
CA LYS A 44 -3.52 18.90 -19.12
C LYS A 44 -4.39 18.47 -17.94
N PHE A 45 -5.18 17.42 -18.12
CA PHE A 45 -6.10 16.88 -17.10
C PHE A 45 -5.62 15.52 -16.66
N PHE A 46 -4.88 15.51 -15.55
CA PHE A 46 -4.03 14.44 -15.10
C PHE A 46 -4.65 13.73 -13.90
N PHE A 47 -4.95 12.42 -14.04
CA PHE A 47 -5.29 11.56 -12.93
C PHE A 47 -4.11 10.69 -12.54
N PHE A 48 -3.88 10.56 -11.22
CA PHE A 48 -2.79 9.75 -10.71
C PHE A 48 -3.15 9.09 -9.38
N ILE A 49 -3.33 7.79 -9.42
CA ILE A 49 -3.69 6.98 -8.28
C ILE A 49 -2.47 6.19 -7.79
N ARG A 50 -2.25 6.16 -6.48
CA ARG A 50 -1.22 5.35 -5.81
C ARG A 50 -1.73 4.90 -4.45
N PRO A 51 -1.19 3.81 -3.91
CA PRO A 51 -1.51 3.39 -2.56
C PRO A 51 -1.26 4.50 -1.54
N ARG A 52 -1.82 4.35 -0.35
CA ARG A 52 -1.60 5.28 0.75
C ARG A 52 -0.14 5.31 1.17
N ARG A 53 0.31 6.45 1.72
CA ARG A 53 1.64 6.64 2.32
C ARG A 53 2.84 6.57 1.38
N PHE A 54 2.61 6.67 0.07
CA PHE A 54 3.67 6.78 -0.94
C PHE A 54 4.14 8.21 -1.20
N GLY A 55 3.48 9.24 -0.64
CA GLY A 55 3.87 10.64 -0.80
C GLY A 55 3.03 11.45 -1.80
N LYS A 56 1.80 11.03 -2.13
CA LYS A 56 0.87 11.76 -3.04
C LYS A 56 0.69 13.22 -2.64
N SER A 57 0.23 13.46 -1.41
CA SER A 57 -0.06 14.83 -0.93
C SER A 57 1.20 15.70 -0.86
N LEU A 58 2.39 15.12 -0.59
CA LEU A 58 3.66 15.84 -0.67
C LEU A 58 3.97 16.25 -2.10
N THR A 59 3.75 15.36 -3.07
CA THR A 59 3.92 15.67 -4.49
C THR A 59 2.95 16.78 -4.93
N VAL A 60 1.68 16.70 -4.53
CA VAL A 60 0.70 17.78 -4.78
C VAL A 60 1.17 19.10 -4.17
N SER A 61 1.65 19.09 -2.92
CA SER A 61 2.17 20.30 -2.26
C SER A 61 3.39 20.87 -2.99
N MET A 62 4.29 20.03 -3.48
CA MET A 62 5.44 20.46 -4.29
C MET A 62 5.00 21.12 -5.60
N LEU A 63 4.06 20.50 -6.33
CA LEU A 63 3.51 21.03 -7.57
C LEU A 63 2.79 22.37 -7.34
N GLN A 64 1.99 22.49 -6.27
CA GLN A 64 1.33 23.75 -5.91
C GLN A 64 2.35 24.89 -5.79
N HIS A 65 3.38 24.71 -4.98
CA HIS A 65 4.39 25.75 -4.76
C HIS A 65 5.21 26.08 -6.02
N TYR A 66 5.39 25.10 -6.92
CA TYR A 66 6.07 25.33 -8.18
C TYR A 66 5.27 26.21 -9.15
N TYR A 67 3.96 25.97 -9.25
CA TYR A 67 3.10 26.63 -10.22
C TYR A 67 2.47 27.93 -9.70
N ASP A 68 2.38 28.09 -8.38
CA ASP A 68 1.71 29.21 -7.74
C ASP A 68 2.41 30.55 -8.02
N ILE A 69 1.67 31.48 -8.65
CA ILE A 69 2.15 32.84 -8.94
C ILE A 69 2.48 33.61 -7.65
N ALA A 70 1.75 33.34 -6.55
CA ALA A 70 1.98 33.96 -5.24
C ALA A 70 3.22 33.40 -4.52
N ALA A 71 3.79 32.30 -5.00
CA ALA A 71 5.01 31.70 -4.44
C ALA A 71 6.31 32.15 -5.16
N LYS A 72 6.24 33.07 -6.09
CA LYS A 72 7.36 33.50 -6.95
C LYS A 72 8.58 33.93 -6.14
N ASP A 73 8.41 34.69 -5.09
CA ASP A 73 9.51 35.18 -4.27
C ASP A 73 10.17 34.10 -3.39
N LYS A 74 9.50 32.95 -3.25
CA LYS A 74 9.98 31.80 -2.45
C LYS A 74 10.67 30.76 -3.31
N PHE A 75 10.71 30.93 -4.64
CA PHE A 75 11.17 29.91 -5.56
C PHE A 75 12.59 29.42 -5.27
N ASP A 76 13.55 30.32 -5.14
CA ASP A 76 14.96 29.95 -4.91
C ASP A 76 15.15 29.24 -3.56
N ALA A 77 14.43 29.67 -2.53
CA ALA A 77 14.48 29.02 -1.21
C ALA A 77 13.88 27.61 -1.22
N LEU A 78 12.85 27.37 -2.04
CA LEU A 78 12.16 26.08 -2.11
C LEU A 78 12.80 25.10 -3.10
N PHE A 79 13.27 25.59 -4.23
CA PHE A 79 13.66 24.76 -5.37
C PHE A 79 15.10 24.95 -5.84
N GLY A 80 15.83 25.98 -5.40
CA GLY A 80 17.10 26.41 -5.99
C GLY A 80 18.18 25.33 -6.08
N ASP A 81 18.27 24.43 -5.13
CA ASP A 81 19.20 23.28 -5.08
C ASP A 81 18.67 22.02 -5.79
N LEU A 82 17.37 21.96 -6.13
CA LEU A 82 16.72 20.82 -6.73
C LEU A 82 16.87 20.82 -8.27
N TYR A 83 16.53 19.70 -8.91
CA TYR A 83 16.58 19.55 -10.35
C TYR A 83 15.83 20.67 -11.08
N ILE A 84 14.57 20.94 -10.68
CA ILE A 84 13.72 21.94 -11.33
C ILE A 84 14.19 23.40 -11.07
N GLY A 85 14.92 23.62 -9.99
CA GLY A 85 15.55 24.91 -9.72
C GLY A 85 16.66 25.23 -10.72
N LYS A 86 17.41 24.19 -11.14
CA LYS A 86 18.47 24.29 -12.17
C LYS A 86 17.91 24.34 -13.60
N TYR A 87 16.76 23.70 -13.83
CA TYR A 87 16.12 23.56 -15.15
C TYR A 87 14.63 23.94 -15.08
N PRO A 88 14.29 25.21 -14.75
CA PRO A 88 12.90 25.62 -14.60
C PRO A 88 12.16 25.65 -15.94
N THR A 89 10.87 25.29 -15.91
CA THR A 89 10.00 25.33 -17.09
C THR A 89 9.37 26.72 -17.31
N ARG A 90 8.67 26.89 -18.45
CA ARG A 90 7.92 28.13 -18.75
C ARG A 90 6.75 28.36 -17.80
N ASP A 91 6.16 27.26 -17.29
CA ASP A 91 4.95 27.32 -16.49
C ASP A 91 5.22 27.59 -15.00
N ARG A 92 6.49 27.76 -14.62
CA ARG A 92 6.90 28.16 -13.26
C ARG A 92 6.19 29.43 -12.80
N ASN A 93 5.58 29.39 -11.62
CA ASN A 93 4.92 30.53 -10.96
C ASN A 93 3.97 31.32 -11.90
N SER A 94 3.13 30.61 -12.66
CA SER A 94 2.30 31.23 -13.71
C SER A 94 0.81 30.94 -13.59
N TYR A 95 0.37 30.29 -12.52
CA TYR A 95 -1.04 29.93 -12.29
C TYR A 95 -1.55 30.47 -10.97
N LEU A 96 -2.85 30.74 -10.91
CA LEU A 96 -3.59 30.78 -9.67
C LEU A 96 -3.86 29.32 -9.27
N VAL A 97 -3.39 28.89 -8.09
CA VAL A 97 -3.50 27.51 -7.63
C VAL A 97 -4.74 27.34 -6.77
N LEU A 98 -5.69 26.53 -7.23
CA LEU A 98 -6.85 26.14 -6.42
C LEU A 98 -6.66 24.70 -5.93
N TYR A 99 -6.65 24.52 -4.61
CA TYR A 99 -6.46 23.22 -3.96
C TYR A 99 -7.69 22.79 -3.19
N LEU A 100 -8.21 21.62 -3.53
CA LEU A 100 -9.34 20.99 -2.85
C LEU A 100 -8.90 19.63 -2.31
N ASN A 101 -8.93 19.47 -1.00
CA ASN A 101 -8.66 18.17 -0.36
C ASN A 101 -9.97 17.59 0.17
N PHE A 102 -10.47 16.56 -0.48
CA PHE A 102 -11.76 15.97 -0.13
C PHE A 102 -11.78 15.20 1.19
N SER A 103 -10.60 14.90 1.78
CA SER A 103 -10.56 14.37 3.15
C SER A 103 -11.06 15.39 4.20
N GLY A 104 -11.04 16.67 3.87
CA GLY A 104 -11.56 17.73 4.72
C GLY A 104 -13.09 17.86 4.72
N ILE A 105 -13.79 17.09 3.88
CA ILE A 105 -15.26 17.10 3.84
C ILE A 105 -15.79 16.32 5.03
N VAL A 106 -16.42 17.03 5.96
CA VAL A 106 -16.98 16.47 7.20
C VAL A 106 -18.44 16.11 7.01
N GLY A 107 -18.83 14.93 7.45
CA GLY A 107 -20.22 14.49 7.49
C GLY A 107 -20.41 13.06 6.99
N GLU A 108 -21.51 12.43 7.43
CA GLU A 108 -21.95 11.16 6.89
C GLU A 108 -22.47 11.35 5.46
N LEU A 109 -22.56 10.28 4.68
CA LEU A 109 -22.96 10.30 3.26
C LEU A 109 -24.29 11.08 3.02
N HIS A 110 -25.22 11.06 3.98
CA HIS A 110 -26.49 11.77 3.88
C HIS A 110 -26.38 13.33 4.04
N ASN A 111 -25.27 13.82 4.59
CA ASN A 111 -24.97 15.26 4.73
C ASN A 111 -23.87 15.74 3.77
N TYR A 112 -23.50 14.88 2.84
CA TYR A 112 -22.34 15.07 1.98
C TYR A 112 -22.37 16.42 1.23
N ARG A 113 -23.52 16.77 0.63
CA ARG A 113 -23.68 18.03 -0.09
C ARG A 113 -23.29 19.22 0.78
N LYS A 114 -23.80 19.28 2.02
CA LYS A 114 -23.48 20.36 2.96
C LYS A 114 -21.98 20.38 3.32
N GLY A 115 -21.38 19.20 3.49
CA GLY A 115 -19.95 19.11 3.79
C GLY A 115 -19.09 19.60 2.62
N LEU A 116 -19.45 19.21 1.38
CA LEU A 116 -18.77 19.68 0.16
C LEU A 116 -18.92 21.19 -0.01
N ASP A 117 -20.14 21.71 0.17
CA ASP A 117 -20.42 23.16 0.07
C ASP A 117 -19.58 23.95 1.07
N ALA A 118 -19.56 23.54 2.33
CA ALA A 118 -18.80 24.21 3.39
C ALA A 118 -17.28 24.15 3.14
N HIS A 119 -16.78 22.99 2.69
CA HIS A 119 -15.38 22.83 2.35
C HIS A 119 -14.98 23.71 1.17
N CYS A 120 -15.75 23.67 0.08
CA CYS A 120 -15.47 24.46 -1.12
C CYS A 120 -15.56 25.96 -0.82
N GLN A 121 -16.57 26.41 -0.07
CA GLN A 121 -16.68 27.81 0.36
C GLN A 121 -15.39 28.27 1.06
N THR A 122 -14.91 27.51 2.03
CA THR A 122 -13.67 27.82 2.76
C THR A 122 -12.46 27.91 1.82
N MET A 123 -12.34 26.99 0.87
CA MET A 123 -11.22 26.99 -0.08
C MET A 123 -11.31 28.11 -1.12
N PHE A 124 -12.52 28.46 -1.55
CA PHE A 124 -12.73 29.58 -2.48
C PHE A 124 -12.47 30.93 -1.81
N ASP A 125 -12.88 31.09 -0.55
CA ASP A 125 -12.58 32.29 0.25
C ASP A 125 -11.06 32.47 0.41
N TYR A 126 -10.36 31.38 0.77
CA TYR A 126 -8.91 31.37 0.89
C TYR A 126 -8.23 31.71 -0.44
N PHE A 127 -8.72 31.16 -1.55
CA PHE A 127 -8.24 31.47 -2.90
C PHE A 127 -8.42 32.96 -3.23
N CYS A 128 -9.59 33.53 -2.95
CA CYS A 128 -9.87 34.95 -3.19
C CYS A 128 -8.97 35.87 -2.35
N ASP A 129 -8.64 35.48 -1.11
CA ASP A 129 -7.75 36.25 -0.24
C ASP A 129 -6.31 36.24 -0.75
N ILE A 130 -5.78 35.07 -1.15
CA ILE A 130 -4.41 34.96 -1.66
C ILE A 130 -4.23 35.72 -2.97
N TYR A 131 -5.23 35.66 -3.85
CA TYR A 131 -5.14 36.23 -5.19
C TYR A 131 -5.91 37.54 -5.36
N ALA A 132 -6.13 38.30 -4.27
CA ALA A 132 -6.88 39.55 -4.30
C ALA A 132 -6.35 40.55 -5.35
N ASP A 133 -5.05 40.59 -5.58
CA ASP A 133 -4.41 41.48 -6.58
C ASP A 133 -4.65 41.05 -8.03
N TYR A 134 -5.08 39.82 -8.26
CA TYR A 134 -5.31 39.22 -9.58
C TYR A 134 -6.81 39.11 -9.92
N LEU A 135 -7.69 39.32 -8.94
CA LEU A 135 -9.12 39.08 -9.04
C LEU A 135 -9.90 40.40 -8.98
N PRO A 136 -11.15 40.46 -9.50
CA PRO A 136 -11.96 41.65 -9.44
C PRO A 136 -12.30 42.04 -7.99
N GLN A 137 -12.34 43.34 -7.71
CA GLN A 137 -12.81 43.83 -6.42
C GLN A 137 -14.26 43.37 -6.12
N GLY A 138 -14.55 43.01 -4.86
CA GLY A 138 -15.86 42.54 -4.44
C GLY A 138 -16.22 41.13 -4.96
N ILE A 139 -15.24 40.33 -5.35
CA ILE A 139 -15.49 38.95 -5.80
C ILE A 139 -16.07 38.08 -4.67
N LYS A 140 -15.61 38.27 -3.43
CA LYS A 140 -16.03 37.43 -2.28
C LYS A 140 -17.52 37.66 -1.98
N GLU A 141 -17.97 38.90 -1.90
CA GLU A 141 -19.39 39.23 -1.62
C GLU A 141 -20.33 38.66 -2.67
N LYS A 142 -19.86 38.62 -3.94
CA LYS A 142 -20.65 38.03 -5.03
C LYS A 142 -20.58 36.51 -5.03
N LEU A 143 -19.49 35.94 -4.59
CA LEU A 143 -19.30 34.48 -4.42
C LEU A 143 -20.20 33.96 -3.30
N ASP A 144 -20.24 34.67 -2.17
CA ASP A 144 -21.08 34.36 -1.01
C ASP A 144 -22.58 34.41 -1.32
N ALA A 145 -22.96 35.22 -2.31
CA ALA A 145 -24.34 35.29 -2.79
C ALA A 145 -24.76 34.10 -3.67
N LYS A 146 -23.83 33.18 -4.01
CA LYS A 146 -24.11 31.97 -4.81
C LYS A 146 -24.49 30.79 -3.92
N GLU A 147 -25.42 29.94 -4.41
CA GLU A 147 -25.92 28.81 -3.64
C GLU A 147 -25.05 27.56 -3.89
N GLY A 148 -24.26 27.17 -2.89
CA GLY A 148 -23.49 25.95 -2.85
C GLY A 148 -22.26 25.92 -3.76
N ALA A 149 -21.46 24.88 -3.61
CA ALA A 149 -20.13 24.76 -4.25
C ALA A 149 -20.18 24.81 -5.79
N VAL A 150 -21.23 24.28 -6.40
CA VAL A 150 -21.36 24.18 -7.86
C VAL A 150 -21.50 25.57 -8.50
N GLU A 151 -22.38 26.44 -7.96
CA GLU A 151 -22.55 27.80 -8.49
C GLU A 151 -21.39 28.72 -8.13
N GLN A 152 -20.85 28.59 -6.93
CA GLN A 152 -19.67 29.33 -6.49
C GLN A 152 -18.47 29.04 -7.37
N PHE A 153 -18.24 27.78 -7.69
CA PHE A 153 -17.12 27.40 -8.55
C PHE A 153 -17.29 27.93 -9.97
N GLU A 154 -18.50 27.83 -10.54
CA GLU A 154 -18.79 28.40 -11.87
C GLU A 154 -18.55 29.91 -11.90
N TYR A 155 -18.96 30.62 -10.86
CA TYR A 155 -18.73 32.05 -10.74
C TYR A 155 -17.21 32.34 -10.66
N LEU A 156 -16.48 31.64 -9.81
CA LEU A 156 -15.05 31.84 -9.59
C LEU A 156 -14.23 31.69 -10.88
N PHE A 157 -14.38 30.58 -11.60
CA PHE A 157 -13.60 30.38 -12.82
C PHE A 157 -14.06 31.32 -13.95
N THR A 158 -15.31 31.77 -13.96
CA THR A 158 -15.79 32.76 -14.92
C THR A 158 -15.15 34.13 -14.66
N GLU A 159 -15.00 34.57 -13.41
CA GLU A 159 -14.33 35.83 -13.08
C GLU A 159 -12.83 35.76 -13.37
N CYS A 160 -12.17 34.62 -13.09
CA CYS A 160 -10.78 34.38 -13.48
C CYS A 160 -10.61 34.50 -15.00
N ASN A 161 -11.54 33.95 -15.80
CA ASN A 161 -11.48 34.06 -17.27
C ASN A 161 -11.60 35.50 -17.76
N LYS A 162 -12.48 36.31 -17.16
CA LYS A 162 -12.63 37.74 -17.51
C LYS A 162 -11.35 38.55 -17.26
N THR A 163 -10.58 38.18 -16.26
CA THR A 163 -9.30 38.84 -15.93
C THR A 163 -8.10 38.19 -16.61
N GLY A 164 -8.31 37.20 -17.49
CA GLY A 164 -7.26 36.51 -18.21
C GLY A 164 -6.37 35.61 -17.32
N GLN A 165 -6.86 35.28 -16.12
CA GLN A 165 -6.11 34.42 -15.18
C GLN A 165 -6.28 32.94 -15.51
N ARG A 166 -5.21 32.16 -15.29
CA ARG A 166 -5.15 30.72 -15.52
C ARG A 166 -5.16 29.99 -14.17
N ILE A 167 -6.05 29.04 -14.00
CA ILE A 167 -6.15 28.20 -12.81
C ILE A 167 -5.46 26.87 -13.06
N TYR A 168 -4.63 26.42 -12.10
CA TYR A 168 -4.26 25.03 -11.94
C TYR A 168 -5.05 24.45 -10.77
N LEU A 169 -5.97 23.55 -11.09
CA LEU A 169 -6.81 22.90 -10.08
C LEU A 169 -6.15 21.63 -9.57
N PHE A 170 -5.95 21.51 -8.27
CA PHE A 170 -5.51 20.30 -7.59
C PHE A 170 -6.65 19.72 -6.75
N ILE A 171 -6.97 18.45 -6.97
CA ILE A 171 -7.94 17.71 -6.15
C ILE A 171 -7.22 16.52 -5.52
N ASP A 172 -7.06 16.54 -4.19
CA ASP A 172 -6.47 15.45 -3.42
C ASP A 172 -7.56 14.65 -2.71
N GLU A 173 -7.34 13.33 -2.57
CA GLU A 173 -8.26 12.36 -1.98
C GLU A 173 -9.69 12.44 -2.59
N TYR A 174 -9.77 12.56 -3.93
CA TYR A 174 -11.02 12.67 -4.68
C TYR A 174 -11.99 11.51 -4.41
N ASP A 175 -11.45 10.38 -3.98
CA ASP A 175 -12.14 9.12 -3.67
C ASP A 175 -12.50 8.96 -2.18
N HIS A 176 -12.43 10.03 -1.40
CA HIS A 176 -12.75 9.98 0.04
C HIS A 176 -14.11 9.32 0.33
N PHE A 177 -15.09 9.49 -0.55
CA PHE A 177 -16.42 8.86 -0.47
C PHE A 177 -16.42 7.37 -0.70
N THR A 178 -15.60 6.88 -1.61
CA THR A 178 -15.49 5.46 -1.92
C THR A 178 -15.16 4.67 -0.66
N ASN A 179 -14.39 5.27 0.23
CA ASN A 179 -14.05 4.67 1.51
C ASN A 179 -15.29 4.46 2.42
N ALA A 180 -16.28 5.36 2.36
CA ALA A 180 -17.52 5.21 3.12
C ALA A 180 -18.42 4.12 2.53
N ILE A 181 -18.43 3.98 1.19
CA ILE A 181 -19.22 2.96 0.47
C ILE A 181 -18.65 1.56 0.72
N LEU A 182 -17.33 1.47 0.72
CA LEU A 182 -16.65 0.19 0.96
C LEU A 182 -16.90 -0.29 2.40
N ALA A 183 -17.24 0.64 3.30
CA ALA A 183 -17.53 0.35 4.69
C ALA A 183 -18.93 -0.23 4.92
N ASP A 184 -19.93 0.11 4.09
CA ASP A 184 -21.33 -0.26 4.34
C ASP A 184 -22.11 -0.52 3.02
N PRO A 185 -22.73 -1.71 2.83
CA PRO A 185 -23.53 -2.04 1.65
C PRO A 185 -24.73 -1.11 1.41
N GLU A 186 -25.37 -0.59 2.48
CA GLU A 186 -26.46 0.36 2.35
C GLU A 186 -26.00 1.71 1.80
N SER A 187 -24.75 2.05 2.00
CA SER A 187 -24.13 3.26 1.48
C SER A 187 -23.96 3.23 -0.05
N LEU A 188 -23.92 2.04 -0.69
CA LEU A 188 -23.79 1.92 -2.14
C LEU A 188 -24.96 2.55 -2.90
N HIS A 189 -26.20 2.35 -2.44
CA HIS A 189 -27.38 2.98 -3.06
C HIS A 189 -27.34 4.51 -2.92
N ARG A 190 -26.91 5.02 -1.78
CA ARG A 190 -26.77 6.48 -1.54
C ARG A 190 -25.68 7.09 -2.40
N TYR A 191 -24.55 6.40 -2.50
CA TYR A 191 -23.45 6.82 -3.37
C TYR A 191 -23.89 6.88 -4.84
N THR A 192 -24.60 5.87 -5.34
CA THR A 192 -25.10 5.86 -6.71
C THR A 192 -25.99 7.09 -6.98
N ASN A 193 -26.80 7.50 -6.01
CA ASN A 193 -27.63 8.70 -6.13
C ASN A 193 -26.81 10.00 -6.21
N GLU A 194 -25.64 10.08 -5.55
CA GLU A 194 -24.78 11.26 -5.56
C GLU A 194 -23.84 11.33 -6.77
N THR A 195 -23.51 10.18 -7.35
CA THR A 195 -22.53 10.07 -8.45
C THR A 195 -23.16 9.83 -9.82
N HIS A 196 -24.41 9.32 -9.86
CA HIS A 196 -25.13 9.03 -11.13
C HIS A 196 -26.29 9.99 -11.36
N GLY A 197 -26.72 10.08 -12.59
CA GLY A 197 -27.86 10.92 -12.99
C GLY A 197 -27.63 12.41 -12.71
N GLU A 198 -28.44 13.01 -11.86
CA GLU A 198 -28.35 14.41 -11.41
C GLU A 198 -27.61 14.57 -10.08
N GLY A 199 -26.78 13.59 -9.67
CA GLY A 199 -26.04 13.62 -8.41
C GLY A 199 -25.15 14.85 -8.24
N TYR A 200 -25.09 15.38 -7.01
CA TYR A 200 -24.42 16.66 -6.73
C TYR A 200 -22.92 16.63 -6.99
N LEU A 201 -22.24 15.53 -6.66
CA LEU A 201 -20.82 15.35 -6.94
C LEU A 201 -20.54 15.33 -8.44
N ARG A 202 -21.39 14.65 -9.21
CA ARG A 202 -21.30 14.66 -10.67
C ARG A 202 -21.52 16.06 -11.25
N ALA A 203 -22.48 16.82 -10.72
CA ALA A 203 -22.72 18.22 -11.11
C ALA A 203 -21.46 19.07 -10.85
N PHE A 204 -20.76 18.87 -9.72
CA PHE A 204 -19.51 19.55 -9.42
C PHE A 204 -18.43 19.23 -10.46
N PHE A 205 -18.19 17.96 -10.80
CA PHE A 205 -17.21 17.59 -11.82
C PHE A 205 -17.59 18.01 -13.23
N ASN A 206 -18.90 18.12 -13.55
CA ASN A 206 -19.37 18.76 -14.78
C ASN A 206 -18.96 20.24 -14.84
N LYS A 207 -18.97 20.95 -13.71
CA LYS A 207 -18.47 22.34 -13.65
C LYS A 207 -16.95 22.41 -13.77
N VAL A 208 -16.21 21.47 -13.16
CA VAL A 208 -14.77 21.34 -13.43
C VAL A 208 -14.51 21.23 -14.93
N LYS A 209 -15.24 20.34 -15.63
CA LYS A 209 -15.15 20.19 -17.09
C LYS A 209 -15.51 21.48 -17.84
N ALA A 210 -16.59 22.14 -17.47
CA ALA A 210 -16.96 23.43 -18.08
C ALA A 210 -15.86 24.49 -17.90
N GLY A 211 -15.22 24.53 -16.72
CA GLY A 211 -14.13 25.44 -16.41
C GLY A 211 -12.88 25.23 -17.29
N THR A 212 -12.68 24.01 -17.82
CA THR A 212 -11.55 23.72 -18.73
C THR A 212 -11.68 24.38 -20.11
N TYR A 213 -12.85 24.84 -20.47
CA TYR A 213 -13.06 25.68 -21.67
C TYR A 213 -12.78 27.15 -21.44
N SER A 214 -12.45 27.54 -20.19
CA SER A 214 -12.24 28.94 -19.80
C SER A 214 -10.89 29.13 -19.08
N SER A 215 -10.92 29.19 -17.75
CA SER A 215 -9.73 29.52 -16.94
C SER A 215 -9.03 28.32 -16.32
N ILE A 216 -9.67 27.15 -16.19
CA ILE A 216 -9.00 25.96 -15.66
C ILE A 216 -8.13 25.38 -16.78
N GLU A 217 -6.86 25.76 -16.81
CA GLU A 217 -5.97 25.32 -17.87
C GLU A 217 -5.36 23.93 -17.59
N ARG A 218 -5.11 23.60 -16.32
CA ARG A 218 -4.61 22.30 -15.88
C ARG A 218 -5.36 21.78 -14.67
N CYS A 219 -5.45 20.46 -14.57
CA CYS A 219 -6.01 19.80 -13.42
C CYS A 219 -5.15 18.60 -13.04
N PHE A 220 -4.85 18.44 -11.74
CA PHE A 220 -4.17 17.27 -11.19
C PHE A 220 -5.06 16.66 -10.11
N ILE A 221 -5.55 15.44 -10.36
CA ILE A 221 -6.45 14.73 -9.46
C ILE A 221 -5.75 13.48 -8.93
N THR A 222 -5.75 13.30 -7.62
CA THR A 222 -5.12 12.13 -6.99
C THR A 222 -5.97 11.53 -5.87
N GLY A 223 -5.79 10.23 -5.68
CA GLY A 223 -6.48 9.41 -4.69
C GLY A 223 -5.90 8.01 -4.60
N VAL A 224 -6.70 7.06 -4.15
CA VAL A 224 -6.33 5.65 -3.98
C VAL A 224 -7.18 4.72 -4.85
N SER A 225 -8.48 4.97 -4.95
CA SER A 225 -9.44 4.07 -5.60
C SER A 225 -9.76 4.47 -7.03
N PRO A 226 -9.79 3.54 -8.00
CA PRO A 226 -10.24 3.81 -9.36
C PRO A 226 -11.77 3.84 -9.50
N VAL A 227 -12.50 3.41 -8.47
CA VAL A 227 -13.97 3.24 -8.50
C VAL A 227 -14.67 4.56 -8.75
N THR A 228 -14.38 5.57 -7.95
CA THR A 228 -15.00 6.90 -8.06
C THR A 228 -14.71 7.56 -9.40
N MET A 229 -13.57 7.23 -10.02
CA MET A 229 -13.18 7.80 -11.30
C MET A 229 -14.22 7.48 -12.40
N ASP A 230 -14.67 6.24 -12.54
CA ASP A 230 -15.63 5.86 -13.56
C ASP A 230 -17.01 6.52 -13.34
N ASP A 231 -17.47 6.54 -12.10
CA ASP A 231 -18.74 7.15 -11.71
C ASP A 231 -18.72 8.68 -11.92
N LEU A 232 -17.58 9.33 -11.74
CA LEU A 232 -17.40 10.77 -11.95
C LEU A 232 -17.03 11.11 -13.39
N THR A 233 -16.28 10.25 -14.10
CA THR A 233 -15.79 10.54 -15.46
C THR A 233 -16.89 10.56 -16.51
N SER A 234 -18.07 10.01 -16.25
CA SER A 234 -19.23 10.30 -17.08
C SER A 234 -19.55 11.81 -17.11
N GLY A 235 -19.13 12.58 -16.09
CA GLY A 235 -19.13 14.04 -16.02
C GLY A 235 -17.82 14.71 -16.44
N PHE A 236 -16.66 14.05 -16.26
CA PHE A 236 -15.32 14.59 -16.54
C PHE A 236 -14.50 13.63 -17.40
N ASN A 237 -14.99 13.29 -18.59
CA ASN A 237 -14.38 12.34 -19.54
C ASN A 237 -13.21 12.91 -20.36
N ILE A 238 -12.55 13.93 -19.89
CA ILE A 238 -11.39 14.59 -20.54
C ILE A 238 -10.07 14.33 -19.82
N GLY A 239 -10.11 13.70 -18.66
CA GLY A 239 -8.92 13.37 -17.88
C GLY A 239 -8.29 12.05 -18.33
N THR A 240 -6.96 12.02 -18.37
CA THR A 240 -6.16 10.81 -18.66
C THR A 240 -5.61 10.23 -17.36
N ASN A 241 -5.79 8.92 -17.15
CA ASN A 241 -5.23 8.21 -16.00
C ASN A 241 -3.80 7.74 -16.31
N TYR A 242 -2.83 8.29 -15.61
CA TYR A 242 -1.41 7.96 -15.76
C TYR A 242 -0.90 6.94 -14.72
N SER A 243 -1.79 6.35 -13.94
CA SER A 243 -1.41 5.46 -12.83
C SER A 243 -0.64 4.21 -13.30
N LEU A 244 -0.94 3.68 -14.49
CA LEU A 244 -0.27 2.52 -15.07
C LEU A 244 0.81 2.91 -16.10
N SER A 245 1.07 4.21 -16.29
CA SER A 245 2.05 4.69 -17.28
C SER A 245 3.49 4.43 -16.82
N PRO A 246 4.34 3.82 -17.65
CA PRO A 246 5.75 3.60 -17.35
C PRO A 246 6.53 4.89 -17.06
N LYS A 247 6.13 6.03 -17.67
CA LYS A 247 6.76 7.34 -17.44
C LYS A 247 6.68 7.81 -15.99
N PHE A 248 5.65 7.39 -15.25
CA PHE A 248 5.34 7.85 -13.90
C PHE A 248 5.49 6.75 -12.82
N ASN A 249 6.12 5.62 -13.16
CA ASN A 249 6.36 4.53 -12.20
C ASN A 249 7.09 5.01 -10.95
N GLU A 250 8.10 5.86 -11.13
CA GLU A 250 9.01 6.33 -10.07
C GLU A 250 8.65 7.72 -9.51
N MET A 251 7.53 8.31 -9.93
CA MET A 251 7.15 9.67 -9.52
C MET A 251 6.86 9.76 -8.03
N ILE A 252 6.29 8.73 -7.45
CA ILE A 252 5.90 8.64 -6.03
C ILE A 252 6.45 7.34 -5.45
N GLY A 253 6.88 7.37 -4.18
CA GLY A 253 7.66 6.31 -3.54
C GLY A 253 9.17 6.56 -3.71
N PHE A 254 10.00 5.66 -3.19
CA PHE A 254 11.45 5.73 -3.34
C PHE A 254 12.00 4.56 -4.14
N THR A 255 12.95 4.81 -5.01
CA THR A 255 13.78 3.76 -5.63
C THR A 255 14.84 3.28 -4.64
N GLU A 256 15.42 2.11 -4.86
CA GLU A 256 16.54 1.63 -4.03
C GLU A 256 17.69 2.64 -4.00
N GLU A 257 18.05 3.24 -5.14
CA GLU A 257 19.10 4.24 -5.22
C GLU A 257 18.81 5.48 -4.36
N GLU A 258 17.57 5.94 -4.33
CA GLU A 258 17.14 7.07 -3.48
C GLU A 258 17.20 6.71 -1.99
N VAL A 259 16.83 5.47 -1.62
CA VAL A 259 16.98 4.97 -0.25
C VAL A 259 18.45 4.83 0.13
N ARG A 260 19.28 4.31 -0.75
CA ARG A 260 20.73 4.18 -0.60
C ARG A 260 21.39 5.53 -0.34
N GLN A 261 21.04 6.54 -1.13
CA GLN A 261 21.56 7.90 -0.96
C GLN A 261 21.16 8.49 0.39
N MET A 262 19.92 8.27 0.83
CA MET A 262 19.43 8.71 2.13
C MET A 262 20.18 8.02 3.28
N LEU A 263 20.33 6.71 3.23
CA LEU A 263 21.09 5.93 4.22
C LEU A 263 22.56 6.37 4.27
N THR A 264 23.18 6.57 3.09
CA THR A 264 24.56 7.07 2.99
C THR A 264 24.71 8.43 3.65
N TYR A 265 23.77 9.36 3.41
CA TYR A 265 23.80 10.66 4.08
C TYR A 265 23.74 10.51 5.61
N TYR A 266 22.81 9.71 6.14
CA TYR A 266 22.67 9.56 7.58
C TYR A 266 23.81 8.76 8.22
N SER A 267 24.44 7.82 7.49
CA SER A 267 25.62 7.08 8.01
C SER A 267 26.84 7.97 8.20
N THR A 268 26.96 9.07 7.44
CA THR A 268 28.04 10.04 7.61
C THR A 268 27.80 11.04 8.76
N THR A 269 26.55 11.20 9.18
CA THR A 269 26.13 12.21 10.16
C THR A 269 25.63 11.61 11.49
N SER A 270 25.59 10.28 11.59
CA SER A 270 25.05 9.56 12.75
C SER A 270 25.76 8.22 12.93
N HIS A 271 25.61 7.64 14.11
CA HIS A 271 26.15 6.31 14.37
C HIS A 271 25.29 5.21 13.71
N PHE A 272 25.91 4.36 12.91
CA PHE A 272 25.31 3.18 12.31
C PHE A 272 26.01 1.91 12.80
N ASN A 273 25.25 0.90 13.17
CA ASN A 273 25.75 -0.44 13.52
C ASN A 273 25.83 -1.38 12.32
N HIS A 274 25.23 -0.98 11.20
CA HIS A 274 25.15 -1.75 9.96
C HIS A 274 25.71 -0.93 8.79
N THR A 275 26.19 -1.60 7.78
CA THR A 275 26.48 -0.97 6.48
C THR A 275 25.19 -0.55 5.78
N VAL A 276 25.31 0.30 4.76
CA VAL A 276 24.15 0.71 3.95
C VAL A 276 23.53 -0.49 3.22
N ASP A 277 24.36 -1.44 2.75
CA ASP A 277 23.89 -2.64 2.06
C ASP A 277 23.11 -3.56 3.03
N GLU A 278 23.62 -3.80 4.22
CA GLU A 278 22.91 -4.58 5.23
C GLU A 278 21.56 -3.95 5.60
N LEU A 279 21.47 -2.61 5.68
CA LEU A 279 20.20 -1.94 5.94
C LEU A 279 19.21 -2.05 4.77
N LEU A 280 19.70 -2.02 3.53
CA LEU A 280 18.86 -2.26 2.37
C LEU A 280 18.34 -3.70 2.35
N ASP A 281 19.18 -4.69 2.65
CA ASP A 281 18.79 -6.10 2.76
C ASP A 281 17.73 -6.32 3.86
N ILE A 282 17.82 -5.60 4.98
CA ILE A 282 16.81 -5.62 6.04
C ILE A 282 15.49 -4.99 5.57
N MET A 283 15.54 -3.86 4.88
CA MET A 283 14.37 -3.06 4.53
C MET A 283 13.62 -3.59 3.31
N GLN A 284 14.33 -4.14 2.33
CA GLN A 284 13.79 -4.57 1.04
C GLN A 284 12.61 -5.54 1.18
N PRO A 285 12.67 -6.65 1.92
CA PRO A 285 11.56 -7.58 2.03
C PRO A 285 10.34 -7.00 2.74
N TRP A 286 10.50 -5.89 3.48
CA TRP A 286 9.42 -5.25 4.23
C TRP A 286 8.74 -4.10 3.48
N TYR A 287 9.47 -3.33 2.68
CA TYR A 287 8.97 -2.04 2.20
C TYR A 287 9.04 -1.84 0.70
N ASP A 288 9.79 -2.70 -0.02
CA ASP A 288 10.00 -2.63 -1.46
C ASP A 288 9.00 -3.50 -2.26
N ASN A 289 9.37 -3.78 -3.49
CA ASN A 289 8.74 -4.66 -4.48
C ASN A 289 7.46 -4.11 -5.11
N TYR A 290 7.16 -2.82 -4.99
CA TYR A 290 6.06 -2.24 -5.73
C TYR A 290 6.49 -1.90 -7.17
N CYS A 291 5.79 -2.50 -8.14
CA CYS A 291 5.87 -2.15 -9.55
C CYS A 291 4.50 -1.64 -10.02
N PHE A 292 4.44 -0.40 -10.49
CA PHE A 292 3.19 0.26 -10.84
C PHE A 292 2.90 0.30 -12.34
N ALA A 293 3.81 -0.17 -13.17
CA ALA A 293 3.62 -0.21 -14.61
C ALA A 293 4.22 -1.50 -15.17
N GLN A 294 3.43 -2.23 -15.97
CA GLN A 294 3.87 -3.49 -16.56
C GLN A 294 5.15 -3.34 -17.41
N GLY A 295 5.30 -2.22 -18.13
CA GLY A 295 6.50 -1.93 -18.92
C GLY A 295 7.76 -1.60 -18.10
N ARG A 296 7.66 -1.57 -16.75
CA ARG A 296 8.79 -1.35 -15.83
C ARG A 296 9.11 -2.57 -14.98
N TYR A 297 8.37 -3.66 -15.17
CA TYR A 297 8.66 -4.89 -14.45
C TYR A 297 10.07 -5.41 -14.77
N GLY A 298 10.82 -5.75 -13.73
CA GLY A 298 12.21 -6.19 -13.83
C GLY A 298 13.26 -5.08 -13.99
N GLU A 299 12.83 -3.80 -14.08
CA GLU A 299 13.75 -2.66 -14.15
C GLU A 299 13.91 -1.96 -12.79
N THR A 300 12.81 -1.52 -12.20
CA THR A 300 12.82 -0.74 -10.96
C THR A 300 11.59 -1.06 -10.10
N THR A 301 11.82 -1.38 -8.85
CA THR A 301 10.80 -1.47 -7.80
C THR A 301 10.80 -0.23 -6.93
N MET A 302 9.68 -0.03 -6.22
CA MET A 302 9.47 1.15 -5.41
C MET A 302 9.26 0.76 -3.94
N TYR A 303 10.00 1.42 -3.06
CA TYR A 303 9.76 1.39 -1.62
C TYR A 303 8.59 2.28 -1.22
N ASN A 304 7.83 1.85 -0.23
CA ASN A 304 6.87 2.72 0.44
C ASN A 304 7.63 3.81 1.23
N SER A 305 7.52 5.07 0.79
CA SER A 305 8.33 6.17 1.32
C SER A 305 8.12 6.42 2.83
N ASN A 306 6.88 6.31 3.31
CA ASN A 306 6.59 6.52 4.74
C ASN A 306 7.23 5.44 5.62
N MET A 307 7.26 4.18 5.13
CA MET A 307 7.87 3.07 5.86
C MET A 307 9.39 3.18 5.92
N VAL A 308 10.01 3.63 4.82
CA VAL A 308 11.45 3.93 4.81
C VAL A 308 11.77 5.02 5.84
N LEU A 309 11.02 6.11 5.83
CA LEU A 309 11.21 7.21 6.80
C LEU A 309 10.96 6.76 8.25
N TYR A 310 9.95 5.91 8.47
CA TYR A 310 9.68 5.29 9.77
C TYR A 310 10.88 4.46 10.24
N PHE A 311 11.41 3.58 9.38
CA PHE A 311 12.56 2.74 9.71
C PHE A 311 13.78 3.59 10.08
N ILE A 312 14.19 4.51 9.19
CA ILE A 312 15.39 5.33 9.40
C ILE A 312 15.24 6.18 10.68
N LYS A 313 14.07 6.77 10.91
CA LYS A 313 13.80 7.52 12.13
C LYS A 313 14.02 6.66 13.38
N ASN A 314 13.38 5.48 13.44
CA ASN A 314 13.51 4.59 14.59
C ASN A 314 14.95 4.05 14.75
N TYR A 315 15.62 3.73 13.64
CA TYR A 315 17.00 3.29 13.64
C TYR A 315 17.94 4.33 14.28
N LEU A 316 17.76 5.60 13.94
CA LEU A 316 18.54 6.70 14.51
C LEU A 316 18.17 7.02 15.96
N ASP A 317 16.89 6.88 16.31
CA ASP A 317 16.39 7.11 17.68
C ASP A 317 16.77 5.95 18.65
N ASN A 318 17.15 4.77 18.10
CA ASN A 318 17.51 3.56 18.85
C ASN A 318 19.01 3.20 18.75
N ASP A 319 19.88 4.18 18.66
CA ASP A 319 21.35 4.00 18.62
C ASP A 319 21.82 3.02 17.52
N GLY A 320 21.25 3.12 16.33
CA GLY A 320 21.62 2.28 15.18
C GLY A 320 21.14 0.83 15.28
N LYS A 321 20.04 0.57 15.96
CA LYS A 321 19.37 -0.74 15.99
C LYS A 321 18.09 -0.71 15.17
N ALA A 322 17.84 -1.78 14.41
CA ALA A 322 16.61 -1.94 13.67
C ALA A 322 15.38 -1.89 14.62
N PRO A 323 14.26 -1.31 14.18
CA PRO A 323 13.05 -1.27 14.99
C PRO A 323 12.54 -2.67 15.28
N GLN A 324 12.18 -2.98 16.54
CA GLN A 324 11.57 -4.27 16.90
C GLN A 324 10.24 -4.52 16.19
N ASN A 325 9.53 -3.45 15.84
CA ASN A 325 8.31 -3.52 15.06
C ASN A 325 8.55 -2.88 13.69
N MET A 326 8.65 -3.71 12.67
CA MET A 326 8.86 -3.27 11.29
C MET A 326 7.61 -2.61 10.68
N ILE A 327 6.46 -2.75 11.31
CA ILE A 327 5.19 -2.18 10.85
C ILE A 327 4.74 -1.07 11.79
N GLU A 328 4.58 0.12 11.26
CA GLU A 328 4.01 1.25 11.99
C GLU A 328 2.55 0.97 12.41
N SER A 329 2.20 1.29 13.66
CA SER A 329 0.87 1.01 14.22
C SER A 329 -0.29 1.63 13.42
N ASN A 330 -0.09 2.83 12.86
CA ASN A 330 -1.12 3.51 12.06
C ASN A 330 -1.39 2.83 10.70
N ILE A 331 -0.44 2.06 10.18
CA ILE A 331 -0.65 1.28 8.95
C ILE A 331 -1.70 0.20 9.18
N ARG A 332 -1.72 -0.42 10.34
CA ARG A 332 -2.71 -1.44 10.70
C ARG A 332 -4.15 -0.91 10.61
N VAL A 333 -4.37 0.34 10.97
CA VAL A 333 -5.70 0.99 10.91
C VAL A 333 -6.18 1.19 9.45
N ASP A 334 -5.28 1.48 8.53
CA ASP A 334 -5.64 1.65 7.11
C ASP A 334 -6.18 0.35 6.48
N TYR A 335 -5.84 -0.81 7.05
CA TYR A 335 -6.26 -2.12 6.56
C TYR A 335 -7.63 -2.59 7.08
N GLU A 336 -8.27 -1.89 8.03
CA GLU A 336 -9.66 -2.19 8.39
C GLU A 336 -10.63 -2.05 7.20
N LYS A 337 -10.35 -1.11 6.31
CA LYS A 337 -11.09 -0.95 5.05
C LYS A 337 -10.91 -2.16 4.12
N LEU A 338 -9.72 -2.75 4.10
CA LEU A 338 -9.45 -4.00 3.41
C LEU A 338 -10.31 -5.15 3.94
N ARG A 339 -10.49 -5.21 5.25
CA ARG A 339 -11.32 -6.22 5.90
C ARG A 339 -12.75 -6.28 5.34
N MET A 340 -13.30 -5.14 4.98
CA MET A 340 -14.62 -5.05 4.38
C MET A 340 -14.64 -5.45 2.90
N LEU A 341 -13.59 -5.10 2.15
CA LEU A 341 -13.43 -5.51 0.75
C LEU A 341 -13.36 -7.03 0.61
N ILE A 342 -12.58 -7.66 1.47
CA ILE A 342 -12.36 -9.10 1.40
C ILE A 342 -13.56 -9.88 1.96
N ARG A 343 -14.36 -9.30 2.89
CA ARG A 343 -15.67 -9.88 3.26
C ARG A 343 -16.58 -10.05 2.03
N LYS A 344 -16.51 -9.11 1.06
CA LYS A 344 -17.25 -9.22 -0.19
C LYS A 344 -16.75 -10.36 -1.08
N ASP A 345 -15.43 -10.62 -1.12
CA ASP A 345 -14.88 -11.78 -1.87
C ASP A 345 -15.50 -13.12 -1.42
N LYS A 346 -15.74 -13.29 -0.11
CA LYS A 346 -16.41 -14.51 0.42
C LYS A 346 -17.86 -14.69 -0.05
N GLU A 347 -18.58 -13.59 -0.27
CA GLU A 347 -19.98 -13.64 -0.72
C GLU A 347 -20.10 -14.00 -2.21
N PHE A 348 -19.05 -13.80 -2.99
CA PHE A 348 -19.07 -13.93 -4.46
C PHE A 348 -18.38 -15.18 -5.02
N ALA A 349 -17.61 -15.91 -4.22
CA ALA A 349 -16.89 -17.08 -4.73
C ALA A 349 -17.59 -18.38 -4.41
N HIS A 350 -18.09 -19.04 -5.44
CA HIS A 350 -18.60 -20.42 -5.31
C HIS A 350 -17.48 -21.48 -5.15
N ASP A 351 -16.21 -21.21 -5.55
CA ASP A 351 -15.18 -22.25 -5.58
C ASP A 351 -13.80 -21.93 -5.01
N ALA A 352 -13.31 -20.72 -5.04
CA ALA A 352 -12.09 -20.30 -4.31
C ALA A 352 -12.01 -18.78 -4.24
N SER A 353 -11.80 -18.20 -3.05
CA SER A 353 -11.62 -16.75 -2.98
C SER A 353 -10.29 -16.34 -3.66
N ILE A 354 -10.28 -15.20 -4.32
CA ILE A 354 -9.09 -14.63 -4.95
C ILE A 354 -7.93 -14.55 -3.94
N ILE A 355 -8.23 -14.20 -2.70
CA ILE A 355 -7.24 -14.13 -1.63
C ILE A 355 -6.70 -15.51 -1.25
N GLN A 356 -7.55 -16.55 -1.19
CA GLN A 356 -7.08 -17.91 -0.94
C GLN A 356 -6.17 -18.39 -2.06
N THR A 357 -6.53 -18.10 -3.31
CA THR A 357 -5.69 -18.41 -4.47
C THR A 357 -4.35 -17.68 -4.39
N LEU A 358 -4.37 -16.38 -4.07
CA LEU A 358 -3.17 -15.58 -3.90
C LEU A 358 -2.24 -16.14 -2.81
N VAL A 359 -2.80 -16.55 -1.67
CA VAL A 359 -2.01 -17.10 -0.56
C VAL A 359 -1.48 -18.49 -0.88
N SER A 360 -2.27 -19.34 -1.52
CA SER A 360 -1.89 -20.73 -1.81
C SER A 360 -0.97 -20.88 -3.02
N GLN A 361 -1.16 -20.06 -4.07
CA GLN A 361 -0.35 -20.09 -5.30
C GLN A 361 0.73 -19.00 -5.34
N GLY A 362 0.65 -18.03 -4.40
CA GLY A 362 1.54 -16.89 -4.31
C GLY A 362 1.34 -15.83 -5.41
N TYR A 363 0.50 -16.08 -6.39
CA TYR A 363 0.14 -15.10 -7.42
C TYR A 363 -1.29 -15.30 -7.92
N ILE A 364 -1.79 -14.26 -8.56
CA ILE A 364 -3.02 -14.30 -9.36
C ILE A 364 -2.76 -13.63 -10.72
N THR A 365 -3.65 -13.86 -11.66
CA THR A 365 -3.62 -13.17 -12.96
C THR A 365 -4.92 -12.43 -13.19
N GLY A 366 -4.86 -11.26 -13.82
CA GLY A 366 -6.03 -10.46 -14.15
C GLY A 366 -5.70 -9.30 -15.07
N ASP A 367 -6.74 -8.68 -15.61
CA ASP A 367 -6.63 -7.46 -16.40
C ASP A 367 -6.84 -6.26 -15.49
N LEU A 368 -5.79 -5.46 -15.26
CA LEU A 368 -5.88 -4.25 -14.47
C LEU A 368 -6.78 -3.22 -15.18
N LYS A 369 -7.87 -2.86 -14.54
CA LYS A 369 -8.80 -1.83 -15.02
C LYS A 369 -8.38 -0.47 -14.46
N GLU A 370 -8.33 0.52 -15.34
CA GLU A 370 -7.98 1.90 -14.96
C GLU A 370 -9.11 2.61 -14.22
N SER A 371 -10.35 2.22 -14.50
CA SER A 371 -11.56 2.68 -13.81
C SER A 371 -12.70 1.67 -13.97
N PHE A 372 -13.64 1.65 -13.04
CA PHE A 372 -14.86 0.86 -13.10
C PHE A 372 -15.89 1.40 -12.10
N PRO A 373 -17.22 1.24 -12.39
CA PRO A 373 -18.26 1.73 -11.49
C PRO A 373 -18.36 0.92 -10.21
N ALA A 374 -18.77 1.57 -9.12
CA ALA A 374 -18.89 0.95 -7.80
C ALA A 374 -19.81 -0.29 -7.77
N VAL A 375 -20.84 -0.30 -8.61
CA VAL A 375 -21.78 -1.45 -8.74
C VAL A 375 -21.10 -2.72 -9.28
N ASN A 376 -19.99 -2.59 -9.99
CA ASN A 376 -19.24 -3.69 -10.60
C ASN A 376 -17.98 -4.09 -9.81
N ILE A 377 -17.83 -3.59 -8.59
CA ILE A 377 -16.64 -3.85 -7.73
C ILE A 377 -16.41 -5.35 -7.47
N THR A 378 -17.45 -6.15 -7.59
CA THR A 378 -17.49 -7.57 -7.28
C THR A 378 -17.11 -8.46 -8.46
N THR A 379 -16.92 -7.90 -9.66
CA THR A 379 -16.37 -8.68 -10.77
C THR A 379 -14.89 -8.97 -10.52
N PRO A 380 -14.39 -10.18 -10.86
CA PRO A 380 -13.03 -10.61 -10.50
C PRO A 380 -11.93 -9.60 -10.89
N ASP A 381 -11.90 -9.14 -12.14
CA ASP A 381 -10.86 -8.19 -12.58
C ASP A 381 -10.94 -6.82 -11.89
N ASN A 382 -12.16 -6.35 -11.56
CA ASN A 382 -12.34 -5.10 -10.83
C ASN A 382 -11.87 -5.23 -9.38
N PHE A 383 -12.17 -6.36 -8.73
CA PHE A 383 -11.71 -6.65 -7.39
C PHE A 383 -10.18 -6.78 -7.32
N VAL A 384 -9.57 -7.48 -8.28
CA VAL A 384 -8.11 -7.58 -8.42
C VAL A 384 -7.49 -6.20 -8.65
N SER A 385 -8.10 -5.37 -9.51
CA SER A 385 -7.64 -4.01 -9.75
C SER A 385 -7.72 -3.15 -8.48
N LEU A 386 -8.80 -3.30 -7.71
CA LEU A 386 -8.95 -2.60 -6.44
C LEU A 386 -7.85 -2.98 -5.44
N LEU A 387 -7.58 -4.28 -5.27
CA LEU A 387 -6.48 -4.75 -4.41
C LEU A 387 -5.12 -4.17 -4.86
N TYR A 388 -4.89 -4.10 -6.16
CA TYR A 388 -3.68 -3.49 -6.71
C TYR A 388 -3.56 -2.00 -6.37
N TYR A 389 -4.61 -1.20 -6.61
CA TYR A 389 -4.59 0.24 -6.31
C TYR A 389 -4.51 0.54 -4.81
N PHE A 390 -5.03 -0.35 -3.96
CA PHE A 390 -4.84 -0.25 -2.50
C PHE A 390 -3.43 -0.69 -2.04
N GLY A 391 -2.58 -1.18 -2.95
CA GLY A 391 -1.22 -1.62 -2.65
C GLY A 391 -1.13 -3.00 -2.01
N MET A 392 -2.19 -3.82 -2.15
CA MET A 392 -2.18 -5.22 -1.69
C MET A 392 -1.50 -6.14 -2.69
N LEU A 393 -1.47 -5.72 -3.94
CA LEU A 393 -0.85 -6.43 -5.05
C LEU A 393 0.16 -5.53 -5.75
N THR A 394 1.13 -6.17 -6.38
CA THR A 394 2.12 -5.55 -7.27
C THR A 394 2.22 -6.33 -8.57
N ILE A 395 2.62 -5.66 -9.65
CA ILE A 395 2.89 -6.32 -10.93
C ILE A 395 4.18 -7.13 -10.81
N SER A 396 4.09 -8.43 -11.12
CA SER A 396 5.22 -9.39 -11.07
C SER A 396 5.46 -10.11 -12.40
N GLY A 397 4.98 -9.54 -13.50
CA GLY A 397 5.17 -10.03 -14.85
C GLY A 397 3.88 -10.29 -15.62
N THR A 398 3.95 -11.23 -16.56
CA THR A 398 2.82 -11.68 -17.35
C THR A 398 2.72 -13.21 -17.35
N TYR A 399 1.52 -13.73 -17.38
CA TYR A 399 1.26 -15.15 -17.53
C TYR A 399 0.05 -15.36 -18.43
N GLU A 400 0.20 -16.14 -19.50
CA GLU A 400 -0.85 -16.40 -20.51
C GLU A 400 -1.51 -15.12 -21.07
N GLY A 401 -0.71 -14.06 -21.27
CA GLY A 401 -1.18 -12.78 -21.82
C GLY A 401 -1.88 -11.86 -20.82
N LYS A 402 -2.06 -12.28 -19.57
CA LYS A 402 -2.61 -11.47 -18.47
C LYS A 402 -1.50 -10.93 -17.56
N THR A 403 -1.80 -9.85 -16.85
CA THR A 403 -0.90 -9.34 -15.83
C THR A 403 -0.82 -10.32 -14.66
N LYS A 404 0.40 -10.73 -14.31
CA LYS A 404 0.68 -11.53 -13.12
C LYS A 404 0.87 -10.59 -11.94
N LEU A 405 0.20 -10.87 -10.84
CA LEU A 405 0.17 -10.04 -9.63
C LEU A 405 0.52 -10.88 -8.41
N THR A 406 1.34 -10.32 -7.52
CA THR A 406 1.79 -10.95 -6.28
C THR A 406 1.63 -10.01 -5.10
N ILE A 407 1.78 -10.52 -3.89
CA ILE A 407 1.89 -9.71 -2.67
C ILE A 407 3.26 -8.98 -2.70
N PRO A 408 3.32 -7.65 -2.56
CA PRO A 408 4.56 -6.92 -2.75
C PRO A 408 5.62 -7.24 -1.67
N ASN A 409 5.22 -7.30 -0.41
CA ASN A 409 6.17 -7.38 0.69
C ASN A 409 5.56 -7.93 1.99
N GLN A 410 6.40 -8.06 3.01
CA GLN A 410 6.02 -8.64 4.29
C GLN A 410 4.97 -7.82 5.03
N VAL A 411 4.99 -6.48 4.94
CA VAL A 411 3.95 -5.64 5.56
C VAL A 411 2.57 -6.01 5.07
N VAL A 412 2.40 -6.14 3.76
CA VAL A 412 1.11 -6.51 3.14
C VAL A 412 0.78 -7.97 3.43
N ARG A 413 1.77 -8.86 3.39
CA ARG A 413 1.60 -10.29 3.65
C ARG A 413 1.04 -10.54 5.05
N GLU A 414 1.62 -9.92 6.07
CA GLU A 414 1.12 -10.05 7.45
C GLU A 414 -0.33 -9.56 7.60
N GLN A 415 -0.69 -8.48 6.93
CA GLN A 415 -2.04 -7.96 6.98
C GLN A 415 -3.05 -8.90 6.30
N LEU A 416 -2.72 -9.42 5.12
CA LEU A 416 -3.57 -10.38 4.41
C LEU A 416 -3.75 -11.68 5.20
N TYR A 417 -2.69 -12.19 5.82
CA TYR A 417 -2.76 -13.40 6.61
C TYR A 417 -3.55 -13.22 7.92
N ALA A 418 -3.32 -12.11 8.63
CA ALA A 418 -4.11 -11.75 9.80
C ALA A 418 -5.61 -11.63 9.45
N TYR A 419 -5.88 -11.08 8.26
CA TYR A 419 -7.23 -11.00 7.75
C TYR A 419 -7.81 -12.39 7.47
N LEU A 420 -7.12 -13.28 6.74
CA LEU A 420 -7.59 -14.64 6.48
C LEU A 420 -7.98 -15.36 7.78
N LEU A 421 -7.15 -15.27 8.80
CA LEU A 421 -7.45 -15.86 10.10
C LEU A 421 -8.73 -15.28 10.72
N SER A 422 -8.94 -13.96 10.61
CA SER A 422 -10.16 -13.31 11.12
C SER A 422 -11.45 -13.73 10.39
N THR A 423 -11.32 -14.30 9.19
CA THR A 423 -12.49 -14.80 8.43
C THR A 423 -12.95 -16.20 8.88
N TYR A 424 -12.14 -16.90 9.68
CA TYR A 424 -12.43 -18.24 10.15
C TYR A 424 -13.25 -18.30 11.45
N ASP A 425 -13.96 -17.27 11.78
CA ASP A 425 -14.93 -17.09 12.84
C ASP A 425 -14.48 -16.14 13.97
N GLU A 426 -15.14 -14.98 14.04
CA GLU A 426 -14.83 -13.96 15.06
C GLU A 426 -15.23 -14.38 16.47
N ALA A 427 -16.11 -15.38 16.62
CA ALA A 427 -16.66 -15.78 17.92
C ALA A 427 -15.77 -16.76 18.70
N ASP A 428 -14.99 -17.60 18.00
CA ASP A 428 -14.24 -18.70 18.62
C ASP A 428 -12.71 -18.54 18.59
N LEU A 429 -12.18 -17.59 17.80
CA LEU A 429 -10.75 -17.32 17.73
C LEU A 429 -10.24 -16.42 18.88
N ASN A 430 -10.69 -16.62 20.10
CA ASN A 430 -10.01 -16.06 21.28
C ASN A 430 -8.63 -16.72 21.46
N PHE A 431 -7.73 -16.49 20.46
CA PHE A 431 -6.32 -16.75 20.65
C PHE A 431 -5.84 -15.86 21.79
N SER A 432 -5.57 -16.43 22.93
CA SER A 432 -4.85 -15.72 23.97
C SER A 432 -3.55 -15.18 23.39
N SER A 433 -3.38 -13.86 23.37
CA SER A 433 -2.13 -13.22 22.89
C SER A 433 -0.92 -13.73 23.68
N TYR A 434 -1.14 -14.11 24.93
CA TYR A 434 -0.13 -14.72 25.78
C TYR A 434 0.29 -16.11 25.28
N GLU A 435 -0.68 -16.99 24.97
CA GLU A 435 -0.39 -18.34 24.48
C GLU A 435 0.36 -18.33 23.15
N LYS A 436 -0.03 -17.46 22.21
CA LYS A 436 0.69 -17.27 20.94
C LYS A 436 2.14 -16.81 21.15
N ASN A 437 2.34 -15.87 22.05
CA ASN A 437 3.68 -15.35 22.33
C ASN A 437 4.58 -16.42 22.96
N GLU A 438 4.04 -17.25 23.87
CA GLU A 438 4.76 -18.35 24.50
C GLU A 438 5.11 -19.45 23.49
N LEU A 439 4.18 -19.85 22.64
CA LEU A 439 4.42 -20.84 21.58
C LEU A 439 5.45 -20.33 20.57
N SER A 440 5.35 -19.07 20.16
CA SER A 440 6.31 -18.45 19.25
C SER A 440 7.71 -18.37 19.86
N SER A 441 7.81 -17.98 21.12
CA SER A 441 9.08 -17.94 21.87
C SER A 441 9.65 -19.33 22.08
N SER A 442 8.80 -20.32 22.40
CA SER A 442 9.22 -21.73 22.55
C SER A 442 9.81 -22.28 21.25
N LEU A 443 9.17 -21.99 20.12
CA LEU A 443 9.67 -22.38 18.80
C LEU A 443 11.05 -21.74 18.54
N ALA A 444 11.19 -20.44 18.76
CA ALA A 444 12.40 -19.69 18.41
C ALA A 444 13.63 -20.01 19.29
N TYR A 445 13.41 -20.27 20.58
CA TYR A 445 14.49 -20.36 21.57
C TYR A 445 14.66 -21.75 22.19
N ARG A 446 13.62 -22.59 22.18
CA ARG A 446 13.65 -23.94 22.79
C ARG A 446 13.53 -25.09 21.80
N GLY A 447 13.20 -24.78 20.54
CA GLY A 447 13.03 -25.80 19.51
C GLY A 447 11.77 -26.67 19.65
N ASP A 448 10.77 -26.18 20.37
CA ASP A 448 9.54 -26.93 20.66
C ASP A 448 8.53 -26.85 19.49
N TRP A 449 8.91 -27.46 18.39
CA TRP A 449 8.11 -27.47 17.16
C TRP A 449 6.88 -28.40 17.28
N GLN A 450 6.96 -29.48 18.07
CA GLN A 450 5.83 -30.39 18.24
C GLN A 450 4.63 -29.68 18.84
N THR A 451 4.84 -28.93 19.93
CA THR A 451 3.76 -28.14 20.58
C THR A 451 3.22 -27.08 19.64
N TYR A 452 4.09 -26.41 18.88
CA TYR A 452 3.70 -25.36 17.95
C TYR A 452 2.83 -25.87 16.79
N PHE A 453 3.26 -26.91 16.07
CA PHE A 453 2.48 -27.47 14.97
C PHE A 453 1.27 -28.27 15.44
N GLY A 454 1.35 -28.91 16.60
CA GLY A 454 0.19 -29.52 17.28
C GLY A 454 -0.90 -28.50 17.56
N TYR A 455 -0.56 -27.33 18.06
CA TYR A 455 -1.50 -26.23 18.27
C TYR A 455 -2.16 -25.76 16.97
N ILE A 456 -1.38 -25.61 15.87
CA ILE A 456 -1.93 -25.26 14.55
C ILE A 456 -2.95 -26.32 14.07
N ALA A 457 -2.62 -27.59 14.21
CA ALA A 457 -3.51 -28.69 13.83
C ALA A 457 -4.79 -28.72 14.67
N ASP A 458 -4.70 -28.48 15.97
CA ASP A 458 -5.86 -28.39 16.85
C ASP A 458 -6.76 -27.19 16.51
N CYS A 459 -6.17 -26.06 16.16
CA CYS A 459 -6.89 -24.91 15.64
C CYS A 459 -7.61 -25.25 14.34
N LEU A 460 -6.91 -25.86 13.37
CA LEU A 460 -7.50 -26.28 12.11
C LEU A 460 -8.72 -27.20 12.32
N LYS A 461 -8.61 -28.17 13.21
CA LYS A 461 -9.71 -29.08 13.56
C LYS A 461 -10.93 -28.37 14.15
N ARG A 462 -10.68 -27.43 15.07
CA ARG A 462 -11.75 -26.72 15.78
C ARG A 462 -12.49 -25.74 14.88
N TYR A 463 -11.77 -25.07 13.99
CA TYR A 463 -12.28 -23.92 13.24
C TYR A 463 -12.66 -24.22 11.79
N ALA A 464 -12.24 -25.37 11.23
CA ALA A 464 -12.64 -25.75 9.88
C ALA A 464 -14.15 -26.03 9.82
N SER A 465 -14.87 -25.18 9.08
CA SER A 465 -16.28 -25.41 8.77
C SER A 465 -16.45 -26.66 7.90
N GLN A 466 -17.68 -27.19 7.79
CA GLN A 466 -17.94 -28.31 6.88
C GLN A 466 -17.64 -27.97 5.42
N ARG A 467 -17.81 -26.70 5.01
CA ARG A 467 -17.44 -26.20 3.68
C ARG A 467 -15.93 -26.19 3.48
N ASP A 468 -15.17 -25.85 4.52
CA ASP A 468 -13.70 -25.79 4.45
C ASP A 468 -13.10 -27.20 4.36
N LYS A 469 -13.74 -28.19 4.98
CA LYS A 469 -13.33 -29.62 4.86
C LYS A 469 -13.38 -30.14 3.41
N GLN A 470 -14.15 -29.50 2.53
CA GLN A 470 -14.22 -29.84 1.12
C GLN A 470 -13.17 -29.10 0.25
N LYS A 471 -12.53 -28.05 0.78
CA LYS A 471 -11.56 -27.23 0.05
C LYS A 471 -10.15 -27.87 -0.07
N GLY A 472 -9.85 -28.91 0.71
CA GLY A 472 -8.67 -29.75 0.55
C GLY A 472 -7.34 -29.06 0.86
N GLU A 473 -6.32 -29.39 0.06
CA GLU A 473 -4.92 -29.01 0.23
C GLU A 473 -4.72 -27.49 0.38
N PHE A 474 -5.29 -26.70 -0.52
CA PHE A 474 -5.16 -25.23 -0.52
C PHE A 474 -5.61 -24.58 0.78
N PHE A 475 -6.66 -25.11 1.39
CA PHE A 475 -7.16 -24.59 2.66
C PHE A 475 -6.18 -24.88 3.80
N VAL A 476 -5.71 -26.13 3.90
CA VAL A 476 -4.79 -26.56 4.96
C VAL A 476 -3.45 -25.81 4.85
N HIS A 477 -2.90 -25.70 3.64
CA HIS A 477 -1.67 -24.96 3.37
C HIS A 477 -1.83 -23.47 3.73
N GLY A 478 -2.85 -22.80 3.20
CA GLY A 478 -3.10 -21.38 3.46
C GLY A 478 -3.36 -21.08 4.94
N PHE A 479 -4.07 -21.97 5.66
CA PHE A 479 -4.30 -21.84 7.10
C PHE A 479 -2.98 -21.97 7.88
N THR A 480 -2.17 -23.00 7.59
CA THR A 480 -0.89 -23.23 8.26
C THR A 480 0.06 -22.06 8.01
N LEU A 481 0.14 -21.58 6.78
CA LEU A 481 0.94 -20.43 6.42
C LEU A 481 0.48 -19.16 7.15
N ALA A 482 -0.81 -18.90 7.19
CA ALA A 482 -1.36 -17.74 7.90
C ALA A 482 -1.11 -17.80 9.43
N MET A 483 -1.18 -18.99 10.02
CA MET A 483 -0.85 -19.19 11.43
C MET A 483 0.64 -18.98 11.72
N THR A 484 1.53 -19.49 10.87
CA THR A 484 2.98 -19.30 11.03
C THR A 484 3.41 -17.84 10.82
N ALA A 485 2.72 -17.10 9.96
CA ALA A 485 2.97 -15.69 9.73
C ALA A 485 2.62 -14.78 10.92
N GLN A 486 1.87 -15.28 11.91
CA GLN A 486 1.64 -14.55 13.16
C GLN A 486 2.82 -14.65 14.14
N ASN A 487 3.83 -15.43 13.81
CA ASN A 487 5.01 -15.59 14.66
C ASN A 487 6.00 -14.44 14.39
N ARG A 488 6.20 -13.57 15.38
CA ARG A 488 7.04 -12.38 15.28
C ARG A 488 8.54 -12.64 15.08
N PHE A 489 9.00 -13.88 15.31
CA PHE A 489 10.42 -14.25 15.22
C PHE A 489 10.83 -14.71 13.83
N TYR A 490 9.84 -15.04 12.98
CA TYR A 490 10.09 -15.59 11.67
C TYR A 490 9.36 -14.84 10.57
N ARG A 491 10.02 -14.78 9.41
CA ARG A 491 9.39 -14.43 8.15
C ARG A 491 9.08 -15.73 7.40
N PRO A 492 7.82 -16.16 7.28
CA PRO A 492 7.49 -17.35 6.49
C PRO A 492 7.68 -17.03 5.00
N ILE A 493 8.48 -17.84 4.33
CA ILE A 493 8.71 -17.80 2.88
C ILE A 493 8.07 -19.06 2.31
N SER A 494 7.16 -18.91 1.32
CA SER A 494 6.53 -20.03 0.62
C SER A 494 6.96 -20.07 -0.83
N GLU A 495 6.99 -21.24 -1.42
CA GLU A 495 7.19 -21.72 -2.81
C GLU A 495 7.84 -20.82 -3.87
N GLN A 496 7.84 -19.50 -3.81
CA GLN A 496 8.09 -18.65 -4.97
C GLN A 496 9.53 -18.21 -5.19
N ASP A 497 10.42 -18.33 -4.21
CA ASP A 497 11.67 -17.56 -4.24
C ASP A 497 12.94 -18.40 -4.40
N THR A 498 12.88 -19.64 -4.88
CA THR A 498 14.11 -20.43 -4.98
C THR A 498 14.36 -21.10 -6.34
N GLN A 499 15.60 -21.01 -6.79
CA GLN A 499 16.09 -21.65 -8.04
C GLN A 499 16.08 -23.20 -8.01
N ALA A 500 15.82 -23.82 -6.86
CA ALA A 500 15.97 -25.27 -6.67
C ALA A 500 14.66 -26.05 -6.51
N GLY A 501 13.50 -25.41 -6.64
CA GLY A 501 12.18 -26.01 -6.38
C GLY A 501 11.54 -25.47 -5.11
N TYR A 502 10.33 -25.92 -4.83
CA TYR A 502 9.41 -25.25 -3.92
C TYR A 502 9.45 -25.91 -2.54
N VAL A 503 9.73 -25.12 -1.47
CA VAL A 503 9.38 -25.47 -0.10
C VAL A 503 7.99 -24.97 0.19
N ASP A 504 7.22 -25.76 0.88
CA ASP A 504 5.90 -25.31 1.30
C ASP A 504 5.99 -24.15 2.28
N ILE A 505 6.86 -24.21 3.31
CA ILE A 505 7.10 -23.09 4.24
C ILE A 505 8.55 -23.13 4.77
N PHE A 506 9.29 -22.03 4.57
CA PHE A 506 10.53 -21.76 5.29
C PHE A 506 10.28 -20.68 6.34
N LEU A 507 10.44 -21.01 7.61
CA LEU A 507 10.41 -20.04 8.72
C LEU A 507 11.80 -19.42 8.83
N CYS A 508 12.03 -18.38 8.01
CA CYS A 508 13.27 -17.64 7.96
C CYS A 508 13.42 -16.80 9.24
N PRO A 509 14.48 -17.01 10.05
CA PRO A 509 14.65 -16.29 11.30
C PRO A 509 14.95 -14.82 11.06
N LEU A 510 14.37 -13.93 11.87
CA LEU A 510 14.63 -12.47 11.83
C LEU A 510 15.82 -12.14 12.73
N LEU A 511 17.02 -12.59 12.33
CA LEU A 511 18.25 -12.45 13.12
C LEU A 511 18.72 -11.00 13.27
N GLU A 512 18.33 -10.12 12.36
CA GLU A 512 18.62 -8.68 12.39
C GLU A 512 17.89 -7.99 13.55
N ILE A 513 16.76 -8.58 14.00
CA ILE A 513 15.94 -8.08 15.11
C ILE A 513 16.19 -8.90 16.37
N TYR A 514 16.34 -10.23 16.23
CA TYR A 514 16.45 -11.21 17.32
C TYR A 514 17.71 -12.05 17.13
N SER A 515 18.89 -11.42 17.31
CA SER A 515 20.21 -12.03 17.04
C SER A 515 20.54 -13.24 17.92
N ASP A 516 19.81 -13.46 19.00
CA ASP A 516 19.99 -14.54 19.97
C ASP A 516 19.09 -15.75 19.74
N MET A 517 18.30 -15.76 18.64
CA MET A 517 17.50 -16.92 18.25
C MET A 517 18.34 -18.16 18.05
N LYS A 518 17.73 -19.33 18.35
CA LYS A 518 18.44 -20.63 18.35
C LYS A 518 17.99 -21.58 17.26
N HIS A 519 16.77 -21.43 16.75
CA HIS A 519 16.16 -22.42 15.86
C HIS A 519 15.54 -21.77 14.63
N SER A 520 15.62 -22.45 13.49
CA SER A 520 14.98 -22.12 12.21
C SER A 520 14.34 -23.38 11.60
N TYR A 521 13.38 -23.25 10.70
CA TYR A 521 12.55 -24.38 10.27
C TYR A 521 12.28 -24.36 8.79
N ILE A 522 12.44 -25.54 8.16
CA ILE A 522 11.82 -25.89 6.89
C ILE A 522 10.64 -26.80 7.20
N VAL A 523 9.49 -26.53 6.63
CA VAL A 523 8.27 -27.29 6.83
C VAL A 523 7.74 -27.75 5.48
N GLU A 524 7.75 -29.02 5.22
CA GLU A 524 7.10 -29.65 4.06
C GLU A 524 5.73 -30.15 4.46
N LEU A 525 4.69 -29.62 3.82
CA LEU A 525 3.30 -29.90 4.11
C LEU A 525 2.67 -30.67 2.96
N LYS A 526 2.14 -31.85 3.23
CA LYS A 526 1.41 -32.65 2.26
C LYS A 526 -0.02 -32.92 2.71
N TYR A 527 -0.88 -33.11 1.73
CA TYR A 527 -2.29 -33.33 1.98
C TYR A 527 -2.81 -34.62 1.33
N ALA A 528 -3.40 -35.49 2.13
CA ALA A 528 -4.18 -36.63 1.71
C ALA A 528 -5.67 -36.36 1.89
N LYS A 529 -6.49 -36.79 0.95
CA LYS A 529 -7.94 -36.73 1.09
C LYS A 529 -8.40 -37.68 2.21
N TYR A 530 -9.49 -37.36 2.87
CA TYR A 530 -10.02 -38.21 3.96
C TYR A 530 -10.23 -39.68 3.58
N LYS A 531 -10.52 -39.96 2.29
CA LYS A 531 -10.75 -41.31 1.75
C LYS A 531 -9.47 -42.03 1.30
N ASP A 532 -8.32 -41.36 1.28
CA ASP A 532 -7.09 -41.97 0.84
C ASP A 532 -6.59 -43.03 1.84
N SER A 533 -5.83 -44.01 1.32
CA SER A 533 -5.28 -45.08 2.15
C SER A 533 -4.12 -44.60 3.03
N GLU A 534 -3.80 -45.35 4.08
CA GLU A 534 -2.60 -45.11 4.89
C GLU A 534 -1.32 -45.25 4.04
N SER A 535 -1.32 -46.12 3.01
CA SER A 535 -0.21 -46.23 2.05
C SER A 535 0.03 -44.91 1.32
N ARG A 536 -1.05 -44.17 0.96
CA ARG A 536 -0.90 -42.87 0.31
C ARG A 536 -0.32 -41.82 1.27
N VAL A 537 -0.71 -41.87 2.54
CA VAL A 537 -0.12 -41.00 3.58
C VAL A 537 1.38 -41.27 3.71
N GLU A 538 1.81 -42.53 3.69
CA GLU A 538 3.22 -42.87 3.76
C GLU A 538 4.00 -42.47 2.49
N GLU A 539 3.42 -42.60 1.29
CA GLU A 539 4.00 -42.08 0.06
C GLU A 539 4.24 -40.56 0.14
N LEU A 540 3.24 -39.80 0.56
CA LEU A 540 3.34 -38.35 0.73
C LEU A 540 4.37 -37.96 1.79
N ARG A 541 4.48 -38.74 2.87
CA ARG A 541 5.53 -38.59 3.88
C ARG A 541 6.92 -38.71 3.26
N GLN A 542 7.18 -39.74 2.46
CA GLN A 542 8.47 -39.96 1.80
C GLN A 542 8.79 -38.86 0.76
N GLU A 543 7.78 -38.43 0.01
CA GLU A 543 7.92 -37.29 -0.90
C GLU A 543 8.35 -36.03 -0.11
N ALA A 544 7.71 -35.71 1.01
CA ALA A 544 8.01 -34.56 1.85
C ALA A 544 9.43 -34.64 2.45
N ILE A 545 9.87 -35.80 2.94
CA ILE A 545 11.24 -36.02 3.45
C ILE A 545 12.28 -35.70 2.36
N THR A 546 12.02 -36.17 1.13
CA THR A 546 12.93 -35.94 0.01
C THR A 546 13.01 -34.45 -0.34
N GLN A 547 11.88 -33.74 -0.34
CA GLN A 547 11.82 -32.31 -0.62
C GLN A 547 12.49 -31.49 0.49
N ALA A 548 12.21 -31.77 1.76
CA ALA A 548 12.81 -31.08 2.90
C ALA A 548 14.36 -31.15 2.87
N ASN A 549 14.90 -32.33 2.59
CA ASN A 549 16.35 -32.52 2.47
C ASN A 549 16.94 -31.71 1.32
N ARG A 550 16.33 -31.80 0.14
CA ARG A 550 16.80 -31.08 -1.06
C ARG A 550 16.85 -29.57 -0.82
N TYR A 551 15.86 -29.03 -0.10
CA TYR A 551 15.76 -27.61 0.13
C TYR A 551 16.72 -27.10 1.19
N ALA A 552 16.93 -27.86 2.25
CA ALA A 552 17.89 -27.53 3.31
C ALA A 552 19.31 -27.27 2.77
N ASP A 553 19.64 -27.89 1.64
CA ASP A 553 20.94 -27.76 0.99
C ASP A 553 21.10 -26.52 0.11
N THR A 554 20.03 -25.70 -0.06
CA THR A 554 20.12 -24.49 -0.90
C THR A 554 20.97 -23.40 -0.26
N GLU A 555 21.66 -22.61 -1.08
CA GLU A 555 22.47 -21.48 -0.63
C GLU A 555 21.60 -20.42 0.06
N THR A 556 20.39 -20.22 -0.42
CA THR A 556 19.41 -19.29 0.16
C THR A 556 19.11 -19.63 1.62
N VAL A 557 18.84 -20.90 1.94
CA VAL A 557 18.58 -21.33 3.31
C VAL A 557 19.83 -21.20 4.17
N ARG A 558 20.98 -21.70 3.67
CA ARG A 558 22.25 -21.66 4.42
C ARG A 558 22.64 -20.23 4.82
N ASN A 559 22.45 -19.28 3.93
CA ASN A 559 22.76 -17.87 4.22
C ASN A 559 21.77 -17.25 5.21
N ALA A 560 20.49 -17.63 5.12
CA ALA A 560 19.41 -17.03 5.93
C ALA A 560 19.37 -17.55 7.38
N ILE A 561 19.79 -18.78 7.63
CA ILE A 561 19.69 -19.38 8.97
C ILE A 561 20.76 -18.89 9.97
N GLY A 562 21.85 -18.28 9.49
CA GLY A 562 22.95 -17.82 10.32
C GLY A 562 23.50 -18.92 11.25
N ASN A 563 23.55 -18.63 12.55
CA ASN A 563 24.01 -19.58 13.58
C ASN A 563 22.89 -20.39 14.24
N THR A 564 21.67 -20.40 13.69
CA THR A 564 20.55 -21.18 14.23
C THR A 564 20.65 -22.66 13.85
N ILE A 565 20.02 -23.52 14.64
CA ILE A 565 19.84 -24.94 14.31
C ILE A 565 18.68 -25.04 13.33
N LEU A 566 18.93 -25.57 12.14
CA LEU A 566 17.89 -25.81 11.14
C LEU A 566 17.17 -27.13 11.43
N HIS A 567 15.84 -27.06 11.59
CA HIS A 567 14.96 -28.21 11.71
C HIS A 567 14.21 -28.46 10.40
N LYS A 568 14.16 -29.69 9.94
CA LYS A 568 13.42 -30.14 8.76
C LYS A 568 12.16 -30.87 9.24
N ILE A 569 11.02 -30.22 9.17
CA ILE A 569 9.75 -30.74 9.67
C ILE A 569 8.89 -31.21 8.51
N VAL A 570 8.38 -32.43 8.61
CA VAL A 570 7.41 -33.01 7.67
C VAL A 570 6.05 -33.09 8.34
N VAL A 571 5.07 -32.50 7.67
CA VAL A 571 3.67 -32.48 8.13
C VAL A 571 2.79 -33.08 7.04
N VAL A 572 2.06 -34.15 7.35
CA VAL A 572 1.05 -34.71 6.44
C VAL A 572 -0.30 -34.61 7.08
N TYR A 573 -1.21 -33.93 6.40
CA TYR A 573 -2.63 -33.89 6.78
C TYR A 573 -3.42 -34.95 6.02
N LYS A 574 -4.40 -35.57 6.69
CA LYS A 574 -5.42 -36.42 6.07
C LYS A 574 -6.79 -35.81 6.39
N GLY A 575 -7.37 -35.10 5.43
CA GLY A 575 -8.48 -34.21 5.74
C GLY A 575 -8.05 -33.08 6.68
N MET A 576 -8.63 -33.02 7.87
CA MET A 576 -8.28 -32.06 8.94
C MET A 576 -7.47 -32.70 10.09
N ASP A 577 -7.12 -33.95 9.96
CA ASP A 577 -6.27 -34.64 10.92
C ASP A 577 -4.80 -34.58 10.48
N MET A 578 -3.87 -34.48 11.42
CA MET A 578 -2.43 -34.47 11.19
C MET A 578 -1.79 -35.79 11.67
N PRO A 579 -1.87 -36.88 10.88
CA PRO A 579 -1.32 -38.18 11.26
C PRO A 579 0.21 -38.19 11.28
N VAL A 580 0.88 -37.28 10.56
CA VAL A 580 2.33 -37.18 10.54
C VAL A 580 2.74 -35.74 10.89
N CYS A 581 3.60 -35.61 11.90
CA CYS A 581 4.35 -34.41 12.22
C CYS A 581 5.67 -34.85 12.86
N GLU A 582 6.75 -34.82 12.09
CA GLU A 582 8.03 -35.36 12.51
C GLU A 582 9.20 -34.54 11.99
N GLU A 583 10.34 -34.65 12.66
CA GLU A 583 11.61 -34.06 12.22
C GLU A 583 12.41 -35.08 11.41
N VAL A 584 12.92 -34.65 10.26
CA VAL A 584 13.83 -35.44 9.44
C VAL A 584 15.24 -35.25 9.98
N LEU A 585 15.77 -36.33 10.59
CA LEU A 585 17.14 -36.36 11.09
C LEU A 585 18.09 -36.74 9.95
N ASP A 586 19.23 -36.05 9.88
CA ASP A 586 20.31 -36.50 9.01
C ASP A 586 20.87 -37.83 9.55
N PHE A 587 20.83 -38.87 8.74
CA PHE A 587 21.55 -40.09 9.09
C PHE A 587 23.05 -39.78 9.08
N LEU A 588 23.68 -39.86 10.25
CA LEU A 588 25.12 -39.75 10.45
C LEU A 588 25.90 -40.74 9.61
#